data_57772187714579dab64e2fd7713badd6
#
_entry.id   57772187714579dab64e2fd7713badd6
#
_cell.length_a   1.000
_cell.length_b   1.000
_cell.length_c   1.000
_cell.angle_alpha   90.00
_cell.angle_beta   90.00
_cell.angle_gamma   90.00
#
_symmetry.space_group_name_H-M   'P 1'
#
loop_
_entity.id
_entity.type
_entity.pdbx_description
1 polymer ?
#
loop_
_entity_poly.entity_id
_entity_poly.type
_entity_poly.pdbx_seq_one_letter_code
_entity_poly.pdbx_strand_id
1 'polypeptide(L)'
;MKNFLFTWLGTAVALLITANIVPGFIVKNFVIALVAAVVIGLVNAFIRPILSILAFPITLLTFGLFTFVLNALTLWLASFLTPGSGFEINGFLPALLGSIVLAIVSSVINYVLRVVD
;
A
#
# COMPACT_ATOMS: atom_id res chain seq x y z
N MET A 1 5.03 -16.83 11.84
CA MET A 1 4.94 -15.81 12.89
C MET A 1 5.98 -14.73 12.73
N LYS A 2 7.25 -15.09 12.69
CA LYS A 2 8.32 -14.12 12.42
C LYS A 2 8.07 -13.33 11.15
N ASN A 3 7.71 -14.02 10.07
CA ASN A 3 7.50 -13.38 8.78
C ASN A 3 6.37 -12.36 8.80
N PHE A 4 5.33 -12.62 9.59
CA PHE A 4 4.22 -11.69 9.72
C PHE A 4 4.68 -10.39 10.39
N LEU A 5 5.41 -10.48 11.48
CA LEU A 5 5.91 -9.30 12.19
C LEU A 5 6.88 -8.50 11.34
N PHE A 6 7.81 -9.17 10.69
CA PHE A 6 8.77 -8.49 9.82
C PHE A 6 8.09 -7.84 8.63
N THR A 7 7.12 -8.49 8.03
CA THR A 7 6.36 -7.92 6.92
C THR A 7 5.57 -6.68 7.39
N TRP A 8 4.96 -6.76 8.55
CA TRP A 8 4.22 -5.64 9.12
C TRP A 8 5.13 -4.43 9.36
N LEU A 9 6.26 -4.67 10.05
CA LEU A 9 7.23 -3.61 10.33
C LEU A 9 7.82 -3.06 9.03
N GLY A 10 8.14 -3.93 8.09
CA GLY A 10 8.66 -3.54 6.79
C GLY A 10 7.67 -2.67 6.01
N THR A 11 6.39 -3.02 6.04
CA THR A 11 5.36 -2.22 5.39
C THR A 11 5.25 -0.84 6.03
N ALA A 12 5.32 -0.76 7.36
CA ALA A 12 5.28 0.53 8.06
C ALA A 12 6.46 1.41 7.67
N VAL A 13 7.65 0.84 7.60
CA VAL A 13 8.85 1.57 7.16
C VAL A 13 8.69 2.01 5.70
N ALA A 14 8.18 1.13 4.85
CA ALA A 14 7.94 1.45 3.45
C ALA A 14 6.95 2.61 3.29
N LEU A 15 5.92 2.67 4.12
CA LEU A 15 4.95 3.78 4.11
C LEU A 15 5.63 5.10 4.47
N LEU A 16 6.49 5.10 5.48
CA LEU A 16 7.22 6.30 5.86
C LEU A 16 8.15 6.77 4.75
N ILE A 17 8.85 5.85 4.12
CA ILE A 17 9.73 6.19 3.00
C ILE A 17 8.92 6.75 1.85
N THR A 18 7.80 6.12 1.51
CA THR A 18 6.91 6.58 0.45
C THR A 18 6.40 8.00 0.72
N ALA A 19 6.04 8.29 1.96
CA ALA A 19 5.55 9.61 2.35
C ALA A 19 6.62 10.68 2.15
N ASN A 20 7.89 10.33 2.26
CA ASN A 20 8.98 11.28 2.05
C ASN A 20 9.29 11.50 0.57
N ILE A 21 8.87 10.59 -0.30
CA ILE A 21 9.16 10.65 -1.73
C ILE A 21 8.00 11.25 -2.52
N VAL A 22 6.77 10.89 -2.16
CA VAL A 22 5.57 11.25 -2.94
C VAL A 22 4.85 12.42 -2.28
N PRO A 23 4.77 13.58 -2.96
CA PRO A 23 3.98 14.71 -2.45
C PRO A 23 2.49 14.33 -2.36
N GLY A 24 1.85 14.73 -1.29
CA GLY A 24 0.44 14.42 -1.07
C GLY A 24 0.17 13.05 -0.45
N PHE A 25 1.21 12.28 -0.21
CA PHE A 25 1.14 11.00 0.50
C PHE A 25 1.71 11.25 1.90
N ILE A 26 0.83 11.28 2.89
CA ILE A 26 1.17 11.72 4.23
C ILE A 26 1.03 10.58 5.22
N VAL A 27 2.10 10.27 5.94
CA VAL A 27 2.10 9.36 7.08
C VAL A 27 2.78 10.10 8.22
N LYS A 28 2.01 10.44 9.25
CA LYS A 28 2.42 11.37 10.27
C LYS A 28 3.59 10.88 11.14
N ASN A 29 3.53 9.60 11.54
CA ASN A 29 4.58 9.01 12.38
C ASN A 29 4.58 7.49 12.24
N PHE A 30 5.51 6.85 12.96
CA PHE A 30 5.67 5.40 12.85
C PHE A 30 4.47 4.63 13.42
N VAL A 31 3.84 5.14 14.47
CA VAL A 31 2.65 4.48 15.04
C VAL A 31 1.52 4.48 14.03
N ILE A 32 1.29 5.60 13.37
CA ILE A 32 0.30 5.70 12.30
C ILE A 32 0.66 4.75 11.14
N ALA A 33 1.94 4.67 10.81
CA ALA A 33 2.40 3.74 9.77
C ALA A 33 2.09 2.29 10.13
N LEU A 34 2.25 1.91 11.39
CA LEU A 34 1.93 0.55 11.85
C LEU A 34 0.43 0.27 11.74
N VAL A 35 -0.40 1.23 12.13
CA VAL A 35 -1.85 1.09 12.01
C VAL A 35 -2.27 1.03 10.55
N ALA A 36 -1.73 1.92 9.73
CA ALA A 36 -2.03 1.93 8.30
C ALA A 36 -1.63 0.62 7.62
N ALA A 37 -0.50 0.05 8.01
CA ALA A 37 -0.04 -1.22 7.46
C ALA A 37 -1.05 -2.35 7.74
N VAL A 38 -1.64 -2.38 8.94
CA VAL A 38 -2.68 -3.34 9.27
C VAL A 38 -3.92 -3.12 8.39
N VAL A 39 -4.34 -1.86 8.24
CA VAL A 39 -5.51 -1.53 7.41
C VAL A 39 -5.26 -1.92 5.96
N ILE A 40 -4.08 -1.62 5.42
CA ILE A 40 -3.72 -1.99 4.05
C ILE A 40 -3.76 -3.52 3.90
N GLY A 41 -3.24 -4.25 4.87
CA GLY A 41 -3.28 -5.71 4.84
C GLY A 41 -4.69 -6.25 4.81
N LEU A 42 -5.59 -5.67 5.61
CA LEU A 42 -6.99 -6.08 5.63
C LEU A 42 -7.70 -5.75 4.31
N VAL A 43 -7.45 -4.57 3.77
CA VAL A 43 -8.01 -4.17 2.47
C VAL A 43 -7.53 -5.13 1.38
N ASN A 44 -6.25 -5.43 1.36
CA ASN A 44 -5.70 -6.35 0.36
C ASN A 44 -6.25 -7.77 0.53
N ALA A 45 -6.52 -8.20 1.76
CA ALA A 45 -7.02 -9.54 2.01
C ALA A 45 -8.50 -9.71 1.68
N PHE A 46 -9.32 -8.68 1.94
CA PHE A 46 -10.78 -8.82 1.85
C PHE A 46 -11.40 -8.03 0.71
N ILE A 47 -10.93 -6.85 0.44
CA ILE A 47 -11.55 -5.94 -0.55
C ILE A 47 -10.93 -6.12 -1.92
N ARG A 48 -9.61 -6.25 -1.99
CA ARG A 48 -8.91 -6.35 -3.26
C ARG A 48 -9.35 -7.56 -4.11
N PRO A 49 -9.56 -8.76 -3.55
CA PRO A 49 -10.06 -9.88 -4.36
C PRO A 49 -11.38 -9.57 -5.04
N ILE A 50 -12.30 -8.89 -4.34
CA ILE A 50 -13.60 -8.52 -4.90
C ILE A 50 -13.40 -7.50 -6.03
N LEU A 51 -12.59 -6.48 -5.80
CA LEU A 51 -12.31 -5.46 -6.81
C LEU A 51 -11.60 -6.07 -8.02
N SER A 52 -10.71 -7.03 -7.82
CA SER A 52 -9.99 -7.68 -8.90
C SER A 52 -10.93 -8.45 -9.82
N ILE A 53 -11.92 -9.14 -9.25
CA ILE A 53 -12.90 -9.87 -10.02
C ILE A 53 -13.74 -8.91 -10.86
N LEU A 54 -14.21 -7.83 -10.25
CA LEU A 54 -15.03 -6.83 -10.94
C LEU A 54 -14.23 -6.09 -12.02
N ALA A 55 -12.94 -5.88 -11.78
CA ALA A 55 -12.07 -5.16 -12.69
C ALA A 55 -11.43 -6.06 -13.76
N PHE A 56 -11.63 -7.38 -13.68
CA PHE A 56 -10.96 -8.33 -14.57
C PHE A 56 -11.14 -8.02 -16.05
N PRO A 57 -12.37 -7.72 -16.53
CA PRO A 57 -12.53 -7.39 -17.95
C PRO A 57 -11.70 -6.17 -18.37
N ILE A 58 -11.65 -5.15 -17.53
CA ILE A 58 -10.90 -3.92 -17.81
C ILE A 58 -9.40 -4.20 -17.74
N THR A 59 -8.96 -4.99 -16.77
CA THR A 59 -7.56 -5.38 -16.62
C THR A 59 -7.08 -6.13 -17.86
N LEU A 60 -7.92 -7.05 -18.35
CA LEU A 60 -7.60 -7.83 -19.54
C LEU A 60 -7.48 -6.94 -20.77
N LEU A 61 -8.43 -6.01 -20.96
CA LEU A 61 -8.42 -5.10 -22.11
C LEU A 61 -7.22 -4.15 -22.11
N THR A 62 -6.68 -3.84 -20.94
CA THR A 62 -5.54 -2.92 -20.82
C THR A 62 -4.22 -3.66 -20.67
N PHE A 63 -4.18 -4.97 -20.91
CA PHE A 63 -2.98 -5.80 -20.79
C PHE A 63 -2.34 -5.71 -19.39
N GLY A 64 -3.20 -5.59 -18.36
CA GLY A 64 -2.74 -5.55 -16.97
C GLY A 64 -2.40 -4.16 -16.44
N LEU A 65 -2.43 -3.13 -17.28
CA LEU A 65 -2.13 -1.76 -16.82
C LEU A 65 -3.14 -1.28 -15.77
N PHE A 66 -4.38 -1.76 -15.84
CA PHE A 66 -5.39 -1.37 -14.86
C PHE A 66 -5.04 -1.84 -13.44
N THR A 67 -4.13 -2.80 -13.32
CA THR A 67 -3.66 -3.25 -12.01
C THR A 67 -3.04 -2.09 -11.22
N PHE A 68 -2.36 -1.16 -11.87
CA PHE A 68 -1.81 0.02 -11.20
C PHE A 68 -2.92 0.91 -10.66
N VAL A 69 -3.99 1.08 -11.42
CA VAL A 69 -5.16 1.84 -10.97
C VAL A 69 -5.81 1.15 -9.77
N LEU A 70 -5.94 -0.16 -9.83
CA LEU A 70 -6.51 -0.95 -8.75
C LEU A 70 -5.67 -0.82 -7.47
N ASN A 71 -4.35 -0.89 -7.59
CA ASN A 71 -3.45 -0.69 -6.46
C ASN A 71 -3.62 0.70 -5.84
N ALA A 72 -3.74 1.72 -6.68
CA ALA A 72 -3.96 3.08 -6.21
C ALA A 72 -5.28 3.21 -5.46
N LEU A 73 -6.33 2.60 -5.99
CA LEU A 73 -7.65 2.66 -5.36
C LEU A 73 -7.68 1.95 -4.02
N THR A 74 -7.06 0.78 -3.92
CA THR A 74 -7.02 0.04 -2.65
C THR A 74 -6.22 0.78 -1.60
N LEU A 75 -5.11 1.39 -1.98
CA LEU A 75 -4.29 2.17 -1.07
C LEU A 75 -5.03 3.43 -0.61
N TRP A 76 -5.70 4.11 -1.55
CA TRP A 76 -6.49 5.29 -1.24
C TRP A 76 -7.63 4.94 -0.28
N LEU A 77 -8.33 3.83 -0.54
CA LEU A 77 -9.37 3.33 0.35
C LEU A 77 -8.82 3.07 1.75
N ALA A 78 -7.63 2.46 1.84
CA ALA A 78 -7.01 2.19 3.13
C ALA A 78 -6.75 3.48 3.91
N SER A 79 -6.44 4.58 3.21
CA SER A 79 -6.22 5.86 3.89
C SER A 79 -7.49 6.38 4.54
N PHE A 80 -8.64 6.15 3.93
CA PHE A 80 -9.93 6.54 4.51
C PHE A 80 -10.33 5.66 5.69
N LEU A 81 -9.92 4.40 5.68
CA LEU A 81 -10.28 3.43 6.71
C LEU A 81 -9.35 3.48 7.92
N THR A 82 -8.17 4.04 7.78
CA THR A 82 -7.21 4.14 8.87
C THR A 82 -7.72 5.14 9.91
N PRO A 83 -7.84 4.72 11.21
CA PRO A 83 -8.32 5.64 12.24
C PRO A 83 -7.35 6.80 12.46
N GLY A 84 -7.90 7.95 12.81
CA GLY A 84 -7.12 9.15 13.02
C GLY A 84 -6.86 9.89 11.72
N SER A 85 -6.11 10.99 11.82
CA SER A 85 -5.86 11.87 10.68
C SER A 85 -4.41 11.82 10.21
N GLY A 86 -3.66 10.79 10.63
CA GLY A 86 -2.22 10.72 10.36
C GLY A 86 -1.83 10.07 9.04
N PHE A 87 -2.75 9.37 8.38
CA PHE A 87 -2.50 8.74 7.08
C PHE A 87 -3.49 9.31 6.08
N GLU A 88 -2.99 10.13 5.19
CA GLU A 88 -3.80 10.83 4.20
C GLU A 88 -3.15 10.73 2.83
N ILE A 89 -3.98 10.55 1.81
CA ILE A 89 -3.55 10.58 0.42
C ILE A 89 -4.41 11.62 -0.29
N ASN A 90 -3.76 12.66 -0.78
CA ASN A 90 -4.44 13.84 -1.31
C ASN A 90 -4.75 13.69 -2.80
N GLY A 91 -5.57 12.72 -3.13
CA GLY A 91 -6.07 12.54 -4.49
C GLY A 91 -5.55 11.28 -5.16
N PHE A 92 -5.96 11.09 -6.41
CA PHE A 92 -5.65 9.88 -7.16
C PHE A 92 -4.18 9.81 -7.57
N LEU A 93 -3.61 10.93 -8.01
CA LEU A 93 -2.21 10.93 -8.48
C LEU A 93 -1.23 10.56 -7.36
N PRO A 94 -1.31 11.17 -6.16
CA PRO A 94 -0.49 10.69 -5.04
C PRO A 94 -0.74 9.23 -4.69
N ALA A 95 -1.99 8.75 -4.82
CA ALA A 95 -2.30 7.34 -4.56
C ALA A 95 -1.62 6.43 -5.58
N LEU A 96 -1.64 6.81 -6.85
CA LEU A 96 -1.00 6.04 -7.92
C LEU A 96 0.51 6.03 -7.75
N LEU A 97 1.11 7.21 -7.60
CA LEU A 97 2.56 7.32 -7.40
C LEU A 97 2.99 6.62 -6.11
N GLY A 98 2.19 6.79 -5.05
CA GLY A 98 2.46 6.15 -3.77
C GLY A 98 2.41 4.64 -3.87
N SER A 99 1.44 4.08 -4.61
CA SER A 99 1.33 2.64 -4.77
C SER A 99 2.55 2.07 -5.51
N ILE A 100 3.04 2.77 -6.52
CA ILE A 100 4.23 2.35 -7.28
C ILE A 100 5.47 2.40 -6.39
N VAL A 101 5.69 3.52 -5.70
CA VAL A 101 6.84 3.69 -4.81
C VAL A 101 6.77 2.68 -3.67
N LEU A 102 5.59 2.51 -3.07
CA LEU A 102 5.39 1.56 -1.99
C LEU A 102 5.71 0.13 -2.44
N ALA A 103 5.26 -0.25 -3.64
CA ALA A 103 5.54 -1.57 -4.18
C ALA A 103 7.05 -1.80 -4.36
N ILE A 104 7.75 -0.81 -4.88
CA ILE A 104 9.19 -0.91 -5.08
C ILE A 104 9.91 -1.01 -3.74
N VAL A 105 9.60 -0.11 -2.81
CA VAL A 105 10.24 -0.09 -1.48
C VAL A 105 9.94 -1.37 -0.72
N SER A 106 8.68 -1.82 -0.75
CA SER A 106 8.29 -3.07 -0.06
C SER A 106 9.00 -4.27 -0.65
N SER A 107 9.17 -4.31 -1.97
CA SER A 107 9.91 -5.40 -2.62
C SER A 107 11.36 -5.44 -2.18
N VAL A 108 12.01 -4.28 -2.08
CA VAL A 108 13.40 -4.19 -1.61
C VAL A 108 13.49 -4.65 -0.16
N ILE A 109 12.60 -4.17 0.70
CA ILE A 109 12.59 -4.53 2.11
C ILE A 109 12.36 -6.03 2.29
N ASN A 110 11.39 -6.59 1.58
CA ASN A 110 11.08 -8.01 1.66
C ASN A 110 12.24 -8.87 1.18
N TYR A 111 12.94 -8.43 0.14
CA TYR A 111 14.13 -9.10 -0.34
C TYR A 111 15.21 -9.13 0.74
N VAL A 112 15.49 -7.99 1.35
CA VAL A 112 16.49 -7.89 2.44
C VAL A 112 16.11 -8.78 3.60
N LEU A 113 14.84 -8.78 3.99
CA LEU A 113 14.37 -9.61 5.10
C LEU A 113 14.54 -11.10 4.81
N ARG A 114 14.31 -11.51 3.57
CA ARG A 114 14.49 -12.92 3.20
C ARG A 114 15.96 -13.33 3.21
N VAL A 115 16.83 -12.43 2.80
CA VAL A 115 18.28 -12.71 2.77
C VAL A 115 18.83 -12.80 4.21
N VAL A 116 18.36 -11.92 5.08
CA VAL A 116 18.82 -11.88 6.49
C VAL A 116 18.21 -13.03 7.29
N ASP A 117 16.98 -13.40 7.00
CA ASP A 117 16.29 -14.47 7.69
C ASP A 117 16.73 -15.85 7.17
#